data_4faf4a769c14839dc4f17ea5d94626c4
#
_entry.id   4faf4a769c14839dc4f17ea5d94626c4
#
_cell.length_a   1.000
_cell.length_b   1.000
_cell.length_c   1.000
_cell.angle_alpha   90.00
_cell.angle_beta   90.00
_cell.angle_gamma   90.00
#
_symmetry.space_group_name_H-M   'P 1'
#
loop_
_entity.id
_entity.type
_entity.pdbx_description
1 polymer ?
#
loop_
_entity_poly.entity_id
_entity_poly.type
_entity_poly.pdbx_seq_one_letter_code
_entity_poly.pdbx_strand_id
1 'polypeptide(L)'
;MAANTKVVAEQGDCVASIAAKRGYGWETVWKDEGNRELRESRKDPFVLLPGDEVATPAPKEREESCPTDRKHHFVLKTEPILFRVVLIDWEDKAFAQQPYELQVDGVQFKGQTDGSGGLEQKISPTAKEGHLVVGTGATKREYYLKFGYLDPLDTVSGAQGRLFDLGYYDGAVNGKLDGHTRSALLTFQKKYKLRPTEKNDKATQDKLKERFGC
;
A
#
# COMPACT_ATOMS: atom_id res chain seq x y z
N MET A 1 -8.16 -29.45 -15.76
CA MET A 1 -7.60 -28.35 -14.94
C MET A 1 -8.77 -27.52 -14.45
N ALA A 2 -8.88 -27.31 -13.14
CA ALA A 2 -9.93 -26.44 -12.61
C ALA A 2 -9.72 -25.01 -13.15
N ALA A 3 -10.79 -24.38 -13.60
CA ALA A 3 -10.72 -23.03 -14.17
C ALA A 3 -10.36 -22.00 -13.07
N ASN A 4 -9.46 -21.07 -13.39
CA ASN A 4 -9.18 -19.94 -12.53
C ASN A 4 -10.46 -19.15 -12.27
N THR A 5 -10.65 -18.73 -11.02
CA THR A 5 -11.77 -17.87 -10.65
C THR A 5 -11.29 -16.41 -10.70
N LYS A 6 -12.04 -15.54 -11.37
CA LYS A 6 -11.78 -14.10 -11.35
C LYS A 6 -12.43 -13.45 -10.12
N VAL A 7 -11.68 -12.61 -9.45
CA VAL A 7 -12.12 -11.78 -8.34
C VAL A 7 -12.03 -10.32 -8.76
N VAL A 8 -13.11 -9.58 -8.59
CA VAL A 8 -13.11 -8.13 -8.86
C VAL A 8 -12.60 -7.42 -7.60
N ALA A 9 -11.57 -6.61 -7.76
CA ALA A 9 -10.99 -5.84 -6.66
C ALA A 9 -11.96 -4.73 -6.20
N GLU A 10 -12.09 -4.59 -4.89
CA GLU A 10 -12.80 -3.50 -4.24
C GLU A 10 -11.80 -2.47 -3.70
N GLN A 11 -12.30 -1.30 -3.29
CA GLN A 11 -11.44 -0.29 -2.64
C GLN A 11 -10.78 -0.87 -1.39
N GLY A 12 -9.46 -0.75 -1.30
CA GLY A 12 -8.66 -1.32 -0.21
C GLY A 12 -8.19 -2.75 -0.46
N ASP A 13 -8.46 -3.32 -1.64
CA ASP A 13 -7.88 -4.60 -2.03
C ASP A 13 -6.55 -4.41 -2.77
N CYS A 14 -5.68 -5.38 -2.60
CA CYS A 14 -4.47 -5.59 -3.39
C CYS A 14 -4.34 -7.09 -3.71
N VAL A 15 -3.42 -7.46 -4.58
CA VAL A 15 -3.23 -8.89 -4.92
C VAL A 15 -2.93 -9.72 -3.66
N ALA A 16 -2.20 -9.16 -2.69
CA ALA A 16 -1.88 -9.88 -1.46
C ALA A 16 -3.12 -10.14 -0.59
N SER A 17 -4.03 -9.17 -0.46
CA SER A 17 -5.26 -9.34 0.31
C SER A 17 -6.19 -10.37 -0.34
N ILE A 18 -6.34 -10.31 -1.66
CA ILE A 18 -7.17 -11.25 -2.43
C ILE A 18 -6.58 -12.66 -2.36
N ALA A 19 -5.27 -12.82 -2.54
CA ALA A 19 -4.58 -14.10 -2.44
C ALA A 19 -4.74 -14.72 -1.05
N ALA A 20 -4.54 -13.94 0.00
CA ALA A 20 -4.66 -14.37 1.39
C ALA A 20 -6.08 -14.86 1.72
N LYS A 21 -7.12 -14.16 1.27
CA LYS A 21 -8.53 -14.58 1.43
C LYS A 21 -8.82 -15.93 0.75
N ARG A 22 -8.00 -16.32 -0.24
CA ARG A 22 -8.11 -17.57 -1.00
C ARG A 22 -7.12 -18.65 -0.55
N GLY A 23 -6.26 -18.34 0.46
CA GLY A 23 -5.26 -19.28 0.99
C GLY A 23 -4.02 -19.45 0.11
N TYR A 24 -3.72 -18.48 -0.75
CA TYR A 24 -2.54 -18.46 -1.61
C TYR A 24 -1.53 -17.39 -1.18
N GLY A 25 -0.25 -17.65 -1.47
CA GLY A 25 0.75 -16.60 -1.47
C GLY A 25 0.50 -15.61 -2.62
N TRP A 26 0.72 -14.32 -2.37
CA TRP A 26 0.44 -13.27 -3.36
C TRP A 26 1.28 -13.42 -4.64
N GLU A 27 2.51 -13.93 -4.54
CA GLU A 27 3.35 -14.18 -5.70
C GLU A 27 2.76 -15.24 -6.65
N THR A 28 2.13 -16.28 -6.08
CA THR A 28 1.46 -17.32 -6.88
C THR A 28 0.33 -16.73 -7.70
N VAL A 29 -0.48 -15.88 -7.09
CA VAL A 29 -1.56 -15.18 -7.79
C VAL A 29 -1.00 -14.17 -8.78
N TRP A 30 -0.04 -13.34 -8.38
CA TRP A 30 0.54 -12.32 -9.25
C TRP A 30 1.19 -12.90 -10.49
N LYS A 31 1.91 -14.02 -10.37
CA LYS A 31 2.62 -14.69 -11.47
C LYS A 31 1.72 -15.56 -12.37
N ASP A 32 0.45 -15.78 -11.96
CA ASP A 32 -0.49 -16.56 -12.78
C ASP A 32 -0.67 -15.93 -14.17
N GLU A 33 -0.72 -16.77 -15.22
CA GLU A 33 -0.86 -16.30 -16.60
C GLU A 33 -2.17 -15.53 -16.83
N GLY A 34 -3.24 -15.87 -16.11
CA GLY A 34 -4.49 -15.13 -16.12
C GLY A 34 -4.37 -13.68 -15.68
N ASN A 35 -3.28 -13.30 -15.00
CA ASN A 35 -3.00 -11.94 -14.54
C ASN A 35 -1.95 -11.20 -15.38
N ARG A 36 -1.62 -11.69 -16.58
CA ARG A 36 -0.60 -11.04 -17.43
C ARG A 36 -0.96 -9.61 -17.78
N GLU A 37 -2.18 -9.36 -18.23
CA GLU A 37 -2.68 -8.02 -18.59
C GLU A 37 -2.73 -7.10 -17.37
N LEU A 38 -3.12 -7.64 -16.21
CA LEU A 38 -3.09 -6.90 -14.95
C LEU A 38 -1.67 -6.48 -14.56
N ARG A 39 -0.68 -7.39 -14.68
CA ARG A 39 0.74 -7.06 -14.43
C ARG A 39 1.26 -5.97 -15.36
N GLU A 40 0.89 -6.02 -16.63
CA GLU A 40 1.31 -5.03 -17.62
C GLU A 40 0.72 -3.65 -17.34
N SER A 41 -0.52 -3.59 -16.86
CA SER A 41 -1.22 -2.34 -16.55
C SER A 41 -0.87 -1.76 -15.18
N ARG A 42 -0.77 -2.58 -14.13
CA ARG A 42 -0.57 -2.11 -12.75
C ARG A 42 0.89 -2.08 -12.31
N LYS A 43 1.72 -3.02 -12.78
CA LYS A 43 3.16 -3.15 -12.48
C LYS A 43 3.50 -3.41 -11.01
N ASP A 44 2.56 -3.18 -10.10
CA ASP A 44 2.71 -3.34 -8.65
C ASP A 44 1.54 -4.18 -8.10
N PRO A 45 1.81 -5.34 -7.46
CA PRO A 45 0.77 -6.20 -6.91
C PRO A 45 0.03 -5.60 -5.70
N PHE A 46 0.58 -4.55 -5.10
CA PHE A 46 -0.01 -3.89 -3.94
C PHE A 46 -0.89 -2.69 -4.29
N VAL A 47 -0.95 -2.32 -5.58
CA VAL A 47 -1.69 -1.15 -6.05
C VAL A 47 -2.67 -1.56 -7.14
N LEU A 48 -3.95 -1.67 -6.78
CA LEU A 48 -5.06 -1.99 -7.69
C LEU A 48 -6.06 -0.83 -7.76
N LEU A 49 -6.86 -0.81 -8.80
CA LEU A 49 -8.07 0.02 -8.86
C LEU A 49 -9.31 -0.83 -8.56
N PRO A 50 -10.33 -0.25 -7.94
CA PRO A 50 -11.64 -0.88 -7.89
C PRO A 50 -12.11 -1.26 -9.30
N GLY A 51 -12.56 -2.50 -9.46
CA GLY A 51 -12.95 -3.05 -10.75
C GLY A 51 -11.85 -3.85 -11.47
N ASP A 52 -10.61 -3.85 -11.02
CA ASP A 52 -9.57 -4.74 -11.57
C ASP A 52 -9.95 -6.20 -11.34
N GLU A 53 -9.80 -7.00 -12.38
CA GLU A 53 -10.04 -8.44 -12.30
C GLU A 53 -8.75 -9.19 -11.98
N VAL A 54 -8.74 -9.90 -10.86
CA VAL A 54 -7.61 -10.73 -10.42
C VAL A 54 -7.97 -12.21 -10.61
N ALA A 55 -7.26 -12.89 -11.50
CA ALA A 55 -7.37 -14.32 -11.66
C ALA A 55 -6.71 -15.04 -10.47
N THR A 56 -7.47 -15.90 -9.80
CA THR A 56 -6.95 -16.73 -8.71
C THR A 56 -7.07 -18.19 -9.09
N PRO A 57 -6.10 -19.04 -8.72
CA PRO A 57 -6.23 -20.49 -8.90
C PRO A 57 -7.50 -21.02 -8.23
N ALA A 58 -8.02 -22.13 -8.72
CA ALA A 58 -9.14 -22.80 -8.05
C ALA A 58 -8.72 -23.20 -6.62
N PRO A 59 -9.62 -23.09 -5.62
CA PRO A 59 -9.35 -23.48 -4.26
C PRO A 59 -8.84 -24.94 -4.22
N LYS A 60 -7.72 -25.17 -3.55
CA LYS A 60 -7.26 -26.52 -3.27
C LYS A 60 -7.94 -26.99 -1.98
N GLU A 61 -8.79 -27.98 -2.10
CA GLU A 61 -9.31 -28.68 -0.94
C GLU A 61 -8.15 -29.38 -0.25
N ARG A 62 -8.06 -29.20 1.05
CA ARG A 62 -7.09 -29.88 1.90
C ARG A 62 -7.86 -30.68 2.93
N GLU A 63 -7.65 -31.97 2.92
CA GLU A 63 -8.21 -32.87 3.90
C GLU A 63 -7.20 -33.11 5.02
N GLU A 64 -7.65 -32.92 6.27
CA GLU A 64 -6.85 -33.20 7.46
C GLU A 64 -7.60 -34.22 8.33
N SER A 65 -6.93 -35.30 8.67
CA SER A 65 -7.48 -36.32 9.57
C SER A 65 -7.47 -35.81 11.01
N CYS A 66 -8.64 -35.70 11.60
CA CYS A 66 -8.83 -35.19 12.96
C CYS A 66 -9.68 -36.14 13.80
N PRO A 67 -9.40 -36.32 15.10
CA PRO A 67 -10.27 -37.05 16.01
C PRO A 67 -11.66 -36.43 16.09
N THR A 68 -12.72 -37.22 16.09
CA THR A 68 -14.11 -36.71 16.04
C THR A 68 -14.65 -36.22 17.37
N ASP A 69 -13.95 -36.51 18.48
CA ASP A 69 -14.37 -36.21 19.85
C ASP A 69 -13.81 -34.92 20.45
N ARG A 70 -13.16 -34.08 19.61
CA ARG A 70 -12.50 -32.84 20.03
C ARG A 70 -12.90 -31.64 19.18
N LYS A 71 -12.79 -30.45 19.76
CA LYS A 71 -12.87 -29.20 19.00
C LYS A 71 -11.53 -28.94 18.32
N HIS A 72 -11.57 -28.67 17.01
CA HIS A 72 -10.42 -28.32 16.22
C HIS A 72 -10.46 -26.84 15.83
N HIS A 73 -9.33 -26.16 15.97
CA HIS A 73 -9.17 -24.78 15.52
C HIS A 73 -8.26 -24.79 14.30
N PHE A 74 -8.83 -24.43 13.14
CA PHE A 74 -8.06 -24.26 11.93
C PHE A 74 -7.72 -22.79 11.77
N VAL A 75 -6.44 -22.48 11.65
CA VAL A 75 -5.95 -21.11 11.41
C VAL A 75 -5.36 -21.04 10.02
N LEU A 76 -5.92 -20.22 9.18
CA LEU A 76 -5.36 -19.93 7.86
C LEU A 76 -4.05 -19.14 8.06
N LYS A 77 -2.92 -19.81 7.80
CA LYS A 77 -1.61 -19.17 7.82
C LYS A 77 -1.42 -18.39 6.52
N THR A 78 -1.47 -17.07 6.59
CA THR A 78 -1.12 -16.20 5.49
C THR A 78 0.34 -15.76 5.63
N GLU A 79 1.06 -15.65 4.53
CA GLU A 79 2.40 -15.08 4.53
C GLU A 79 2.29 -13.57 4.78
N PRO A 80 2.99 -13.04 5.80
CA PRO A 80 2.97 -11.61 6.07
C PRO A 80 3.62 -10.84 4.92
N ILE A 81 3.12 -9.64 4.66
CA ILE A 81 3.74 -8.68 3.75
C ILE A 81 4.60 -7.70 4.54
N LEU A 82 5.57 -7.11 3.85
CA LEU A 82 6.47 -6.13 4.45
C LEU A 82 5.93 -4.72 4.22
N PHE A 83 5.49 -4.08 5.30
CA PHE A 83 5.19 -2.65 5.33
C PHE A 83 6.47 -1.87 5.56
N ARG A 84 6.76 -0.91 4.68
CA ARG A 84 7.91 0.00 4.76
C ARG A 84 7.44 1.43 4.66
N VAL A 85 7.98 2.29 5.49
CA VAL A 85 7.79 3.73 5.40
C VAL A 85 9.07 4.46 5.82
N VAL A 86 9.35 5.57 5.17
CA VAL A 86 10.43 6.50 5.54
C VAL A 86 9.79 7.80 5.98
N LEU A 87 10.07 8.20 7.21
CA LEU A 87 9.51 9.41 7.81
C LEU A 87 10.51 10.55 7.70
N ILE A 88 10.08 11.59 7.02
CA ILE A 88 10.85 12.83 6.82
C ILE A 88 9.97 14.03 7.19
N ASP A 89 10.59 15.13 7.60
CA ASP A 89 9.89 16.38 7.80
C ASP A 89 9.79 17.21 6.50
N TRP A 90 9.18 18.37 6.60
CA TRP A 90 8.99 19.30 5.48
C TRP A 90 10.31 19.87 4.90
N GLU A 91 11.42 19.78 5.63
CA GLU A 91 12.78 20.13 5.18
C GLU A 91 13.55 18.93 4.58
N ASP A 92 12.88 17.80 4.34
CA ASP A 92 13.48 16.53 3.94
C ASP A 92 14.41 15.90 4.99
N LYS A 93 14.32 16.33 6.26
CA LYS A 93 15.10 15.78 7.35
C LYS A 93 14.46 14.52 7.91
N ALA A 94 15.24 13.45 8.01
CA ALA A 94 14.79 12.16 8.49
C ALA A 94 14.43 12.19 9.99
N PHE A 95 13.35 11.51 10.36
CA PHE A 95 13.05 11.12 11.74
C PHE A 95 13.93 9.96 12.16
N ALA A 96 15.26 10.19 12.18
CA ALA A 96 16.25 9.18 12.47
C ALA A 96 16.28 8.79 13.95
N GLN A 97 16.43 7.47 14.21
CA GLN A 97 16.57 6.90 15.56
C GLN A 97 15.44 7.30 16.53
N GLN A 98 14.23 7.54 16.01
CA GLN A 98 13.08 7.88 16.84
C GLN A 98 12.34 6.63 17.28
N PRO A 99 11.91 6.53 18.55
CA PRO A 99 11.03 5.44 18.97
C PRO A 99 9.69 5.54 18.24
N TYR A 100 9.11 4.38 17.90
CA TYR A 100 7.79 4.32 17.33
C TYR A 100 6.91 3.26 18.00
N GLU A 101 5.61 3.50 17.97
CA GLU A 101 4.57 2.52 18.24
C GLU A 101 3.66 2.46 17.00
N LEU A 102 3.54 1.28 16.42
CA LEU A 102 2.67 1.01 15.29
C LEU A 102 1.60 0.01 15.71
N GLN A 103 0.34 0.37 15.57
CA GLN A 103 -0.78 -0.54 15.73
C GLN A 103 -1.40 -0.83 14.37
N VAL A 104 -1.59 -2.11 14.01
CA VAL A 104 -2.23 -2.55 12.77
C VAL A 104 -3.30 -3.56 13.12
N ASP A 105 -4.56 -3.27 12.80
CA ASP A 105 -5.72 -4.13 13.08
C ASP A 105 -5.70 -4.71 14.52
N GLY A 106 -5.31 -3.90 15.51
CA GLY A 106 -5.23 -4.29 16.92
C GLY A 106 -3.92 -4.95 17.35
N VAL A 107 -3.02 -5.30 16.43
CA VAL A 107 -1.69 -5.83 16.75
C VAL A 107 -0.71 -4.66 16.95
N GLN A 108 0.01 -4.66 18.07
CA GLN A 108 0.95 -3.59 18.41
C GLN A 108 2.40 -4.00 18.15
N PHE A 109 3.13 -3.10 17.51
CA PHE A 109 4.57 -3.19 17.24
C PHE A 109 5.28 -1.99 17.84
N LYS A 110 6.49 -2.19 18.36
CA LYS A 110 7.34 -1.12 18.90
C LYS A 110 8.75 -1.28 18.37
N GLY A 111 9.41 -0.16 18.12
CA GLY A 111 10.78 -0.17 17.62
C GLY A 111 11.36 1.25 17.55
N GLN A 112 12.43 1.37 16.77
CA GLN A 112 13.05 2.63 16.42
C GLN A 112 13.20 2.73 14.91
N THR A 113 13.03 3.94 14.36
CA THR A 113 13.39 4.23 12.97
C THR A 113 14.90 4.11 12.78
N ASP A 114 15.31 3.76 11.58
CA ASP A 114 16.73 3.72 11.21
C ASP A 114 17.34 5.12 11.03
N GLY A 115 18.61 5.19 10.60
CA GLY A 115 19.32 6.45 10.37
C GLY A 115 18.74 7.30 9.23
N SER A 116 17.90 6.74 8.36
CA SER A 116 17.21 7.42 7.27
C SER A 116 15.74 7.75 7.60
N GLY A 117 15.29 7.46 8.83
CA GLY A 117 13.90 7.63 9.24
C GLY A 117 13.01 6.45 8.81
N GLY A 118 13.60 5.36 8.34
CA GLY A 118 12.90 4.17 7.86
C GLY A 118 12.41 3.29 9.00
N LEU A 119 11.24 2.69 8.81
CA LEU A 119 10.77 1.56 9.61
C LEU A 119 10.26 0.45 8.68
N GLU A 120 10.48 -0.77 9.09
CA GLU A 120 9.98 -1.96 8.40
C GLU A 120 9.24 -2.86 9.39
N GLN A 121 8.04 -3.32 9.02
CA GLN A 121 7.25 -4.19 9.84
C GLN A 121 6.51 -5.24 9.00
N LYS A 122 6.55 -6.50 9.45
CA LYS A 122 5.72 -7.55 8.85
C LYS A 122 4.30 -7.42 9.37
N ILE A 123 3.34 -7.23 8.45
CA ILE A 123 1.92 -7.08 8.76
C ILE A 123 1.09 -8.13 8.01
N SER A 124 -0.18 -8.28 8.40
CA SER A 124 -1.11 -9.14 7.69
C SER A 124 -1.32 -8.62 6.25
N PRO A 125 -1.36 -9.49 5.23
CA PRO A 125 -1.73 -9.08 3.87
C PRO A 125 -3.18 -8.56 3.76
N THR A 126 -4.01 -8.83 4.76
CA THR A 126 -5.39 -8.34 4.86
C THR A 126 -5.53 -7.12 5.76
N ALA A 127 -4.41 -6.53 6.20
CA ALA A 127 -4.42 -5.32 7.02
C ALA A 127 -5.19 -4.19 6.33
N LYS A 128 -6.02 -3.49 7.09
CA LYS A 128 -6.90 -2.41 6.61
C LYS A 128 -6.47 -1.06 7.15
N GLU A 129 -6.23 -0.98 8.45
CA GLU A 129 -5.97 0.28 9.14
C GLU A 129 -4.78 0.15 10.09
N GLY A 130 -4.09 1.25 10.28
CA GLY A 130 -3.00 1.35 11.24
C GLY A 130 -2.93 2.72 11.88
N HIS A 131 -2.34 2.78 13.05
CA HIS A 131 -2.00 4.00 13.76
C HIS A 131 -0.51 3.96 14.12
N LEU A 132 0.25 4.87 13.57
CA LEU A 132 1.69 5.02 13.81
C LEU A 132 1.94 6.27 14.65
N VAL A 133 2.58 6.10 15.78
CA VAL A 133 3.11 7.17 16.62
C VAL A 133 4.63 7.11 16.57
N VAL A 134 5.28 8.21 16.25
CA VAL A 134 6.75 8.30 16.18
C VAL A 134 7.26 9.50 16.95
N GLY A 135 8.41 9.33 17.62
CA GLY A 135 9.03 10.35 18.45
C GLY A 135 8.41 10.48 19.84
N THR A 136 8.92 11.43 20.62
CA THR A 136 8.48 11.71 21.99
C THR A 136 8.38 13.22 22.25
N GLY A 137 7.57 13.61 23.23
CA GLY A 137 7.44 15.01 23.61
C GLY A 137 7.11 15.93 22.44
N ALA A 138 7.92 16.96 22.21
CA ALA A 138 7.70 17.94 21.13
C ALA A 138 7.91 17.38 19.72
N THR A 139 8.64 16.27 19.59
CA THR A 139 8.88 15.60 18.28
C THR A 139 7.82 14.57 17.94
N LYS A 140 6.88 14.29 18.84
CA LYS A 140 5.82 13.30 18.63
C LYS A 140 4.98 13.67 17.40
N ARG A 141 4.78 12.67 16.53
CA ARG A 141 3.88 12.75 15.36
C ARG A 141 3.01 11.50 15.34
N GLU A 142 1.79 11.67 14.85
CA GLU A 142 0.81 10.60 14.73
C GLU A 142 0.29 10.52 13.29
N TYR A 143 0.23 9.29 12.76
CA TYR A 143 -0.22 9.02 11.39
C TYR A 143 -1.29 7.93 11.41
N TYR A 144 -2.40 8.19 10.75
CA TYR A 144 -3.47 7.21 10.52
C TYR A 144 -3.26 6.60 9.14
N LEU A 145 -3.03 5.29 9.09
CA LEU A 145 -2.68 4.56 7.89
C LEU A 145 -3.91 3.82 7.36
N LYS A 146 -4.09 3.82 6.05
CA LYS A 146 -5.08 3.01 5.35
C LYS A 146 -4.35 2.16 4.31
N PHE A 147 -4.35 0.85 4.50
CA PHE A 147 -3.66 -0.07 3.61
C PHE A 147 -4.53 -0.40 2.39
N GLY A 148 -3.92 -0.49 1.20
CA GLY A 148 -4.60 -0.81 -0.04
C GLY A 148 -5.41 0.34 -0.68
N TYR A 149 -5.34 1.54 -0.13
CA TYR A 149 -6.08 2.71 -0.62
C TYR A 149 -5.29 3.59 -1.60
N LEU A 150 -4.06 3.21 -1.91
CA LEU A 150 -3.23 3.94 -2.86
C LEU A 150 -3.53 3.51 -4.29
N ASP A 151 -4.06 4.41 -5.08
CA ASP A 151 -4.36 4.17 -6.49
C ASP A 151 -3.07 4.18 -7.37
N PRO A 152 -3.10 3.57 -8.58
CA PRO A 152 -1.99 3.59 -9.50
C PRO A 152 -1.49 5.00 -9.81
N LEU A 153 -0.17 5.13 -9.93
CA LEU A 153 0.53 6.42 -10.05
C LEU A 153 0.16 7.20 -11.32
N ASP A 154 -0.26 6.53 -12.37
CA ASP A 154 -0.70 7.13 -13.63
C ASP A 154 -2.12 7.74 -13.56
N THR A 155 -2.84 7.50 -12.46
CA THR A 155 -4.14 8.13 -12.20
C THR A 155 -4.00 9.46 -11.46
N VAL A 156 -5.01 10.32 -11.56
CA VAL A 156 -5.04 11.58 -10.80
C VAL A 156 -5.16 11.30 -9.31
N SER A 157 -5.99 10.34 -8.91
CA SER A 157 -6.15 9.94 -7.50
C SER A 157 -4.87 9.35 -6.92
N GLY A 158 -4.13 8.56 -7.70
CA GLY A 158 -2.83 8.02 -7.30
C GLY A 158 -1.76 9.10 -7.10
N ALA A 159 -1.77 10.16 -7.92
CA ALA A 159 -0.92 11.32 -7.72
C ALA A 159 -1.37 12.14 -6.49
N GLN A 160 -2.68 12.38 -6.32
CA GLN A 160 -3.23 13.08 -5.16
C GLN A 160 -2.86 12.40 -3.85
N GLY A 161 -3.02 11.07 -3.76
CA GLY A 161 -2.67 10.31 -2.55
C GLY A 161 -1.20 10.49 -2.17
N ARG A 162 -0.28 10.32 -3.13
CA ARG A 162 1.16 10.51 -2.88
C ARG A 162 1.53 11.94 -2.52
N LEU A 163 0.92 12.93 -3.19
CA LEU A 163 1.13 14.34 -2.86
C LEU A 163 0.59 14.68 -1.47
N PHE A 164 -0.53 14.06 -1.06
CA PHE A 164 -1.10 14.20 0.28
C PHE A 164 -0.13 13.67 1.34
N ASP A 165 0.35 12.45 1.17
CA ASP A 165 1.29 11.82 2.12
C ASP A 165 2.65 12.54 2.17
N LEU A 166 3.07 13.15 1.05
CA LEU A 166 4.28 13.98 0.98
C LEU A 166 4.07 15.43 1.44
N GLY A 167 2.84 15.81 1.85
CA GLY A 167 2.52 17.13 2.37
C GLY A 167 2.35 18.26 1.33
N TYR A 168 2.23 17.92 0.05
CA TYR A 168 1.99 18.91 -1.04
C TYR A 168 0.52 19.13 -1.33
N TYR A 169 -0.37 18.25 -0.86
CA TYR A 169 -1.81 18.30 -1.11
C TYR A 169 -2.56 18.10 0.20
N ASP A 170 -3.59 18.91 0.44
CA ASP A 170 -4.42 18.86 1.65
C ASP A 170 -5.92 18.65 1.33
N GLY A 171 -6.23 18.43 0.05
CA GLY A 171 -7.59 18.18 -0.42
C GLY A 171 -8.01 16.71 -0.36
N ALA A 172 -9.24 16.44 -0.77
CA ALA A 172 -9.75 15.09 -0.90
C ALA A 172 -9.15 14.35 -2.10
N VAL A 173 -8.71 13.12 -1.91
CA VAL A 173 -8.29 12.23 -3.00
C VAL A 173 -9.53 11.76 -3.76
N ASN A 174 -9.87 12.44 -4.85
CA ASN A 174 -11.13 12.27 -5.60
C ASN A 174 -10.97 12.00 -7.10
N GLY A 175 -9.73 11.92 -7.58
CA GLY A 175 -9.40 11.69 -8.99
C GLY A 175 -9.69 12.87 -9.93
N LYS A 176 -10.02 14.06 -9.41
CA LYS A 176 -10.30 15.24 -10.23
C LYS A 176 -9.07 16.13 -10.34
N LEU A 177 -8.69 16.47 -11.56
CA LEU A 177 -7.61 17.43 -11.83
C LEU A 177 -8.15 18.86 -11.75
N ASP A 178 -8.57 19.27 -10.55
CA ASP A 178 -9.06 20.61 -10.25
C ASP A 178 -7.93 21.62 -9.97
N GLY A 179 -8.27 22.87 -9.67
CA GLY A 179 -7.29 23.93 -9.38
C GLY A 179 -6.40 23.61 -8.17
N HIS A 180 -6.95 22.94 -7.15
CA HIS A 180 -6.22 22.54 -5.94
C HIS A 180 -5.16 21.47 -6.26
N THR A 181 -5.55 20.44 -7.03
CA THR A 181 -4.65 19.39 -7.50
C THR A 181 -3.54 19.95 -8.41
N ARG A 182 -3.90 20.88 -9.32
CA ARG A 182 -2.92 21.54 -10.19
C ARG A 182 -1.90 22.34 -9.40
N SER A 183 -2.33 23.07 -8.38
CA SER A 183 -1.47 23.84 -7.48
C SER A 183 -0.49 22.93 -6.71
N ALA A 184 -0.95 21.79 -6.21
CA ALA A 184 -0.12 20.80 -5.55
C ALA A 184 0.95 20.20 -6.49
N LEU A 185 0.53 19.81 -7.71
CA LEU A 185 1.45 19.33 -8.74
C LEU A 185 2.51 20.38 -9.10
N LEU A 186 2.08 21.63 -9.30
CA LEU A 186 2.99 22.74 -9.59
C LEU A 186 4.01 22.97 -8.48
N THR A 187 3.56 22.92 -7.21
CA THR A 187 4.44 23.10 -6.05
C THR A 187 5.47 21.97 -5.97
N PHE A 188 5.04 20.72 -6.15
CA PHE A 188 5.91 19.56 -6.22
C PHE A 188 6.91 19.66 -7.38
N GLN A 189 6.44 19.99 -8.59
CA GLN A 189 7.28 20.14 -9.77
C GLN A 189 8.36 21.22 -9.57
N LYS A 190 8.00 22.36 -9.00
CA LYS A 190 8.96 23.44 -8.68
C LYS A 190 10.00 23.02 -7.64
N LYS A 191 9.59 22.34 -6.54
CA LYS A 191 10.50 21.84 -5.50
C LYS A 191 11.57 20.94 -6.10
N TYR A 192 11.21 20.08 -7.03
CA TYR A 192 12.12 19.10 -7.65
C TYR A 192 12.66 19.54 -9.03
N LYS A 193 12.54 20.83 -9.38
CA LYS A 193 13.06 21.42 -10.62
C LYS A 193 12.58 20.70 -11.89
N LEU A 194 11.37 20.19 -11.87
CA LEU A 194 10.70 19.65 -13.05
C LEU A 194 10.04 20.78 -13.86
N ARG A 195 9.69 20.48 -15.13
CA ARG A 195 8.89 21.41 -15.94
C ARG A 195 7.53 21.63 -15.26
N PRO A 196 7.09 22.88 -15.04
CA PRO A 196 5.85 23.22 -14.34
C PRO A 196 4.64 23.05 -15.26
N THR A 197 4.19 21.81 -15.47
CA THR A 197 3.10 21.45 -16.38
C THR A 197 1.73 21.42 -15.72
N GLU A 198 1.68 21.40 -14.37
CA GLU A 198 0.47 21.22 -13.56
C GLU A 198 -0.29 19.91 -13.89
N LYS A 199 0.41 18.95 -14.47
CA LYS A 199 -0.14 17.65 -14.89
C LYS A 199 0.63 16.52 -14.23
N ASN A 200 -0.03 15.38 -14.05
CA ASN A 200 0.60 14.14 -13.67
C ASN A 200 1.29 13.49 -14.90
N ASP A 201 2.27 14.20 -15.46
CA ASP A 201 3.05 13.70 -16.60
C ASP A 201 4.13 12.70 -16.16
N LYS A 202 4.75 12.05 -17.14
CA LYS A 202 5.72 10.98 -16.87
C LYS A 202 6.88 11.42 -15.96
N ALA A 203 7.41 12.63 -16.16
CA ALA A 203 8.50 13.16 -15.32
C ALA A 203 8.03 13.36 -13.87
N THR A 204 6.80 13.83 -13.68
CA THR A 204 6.18 13.98 -12.38
C THR A 204 5.93 12.63 -11.71
N GLN A 205 5.41 11.65 -12.45
CA GLN A 205 5.21 10.28 -11.96
C GLN A 205 6.52 9.64 -11.51
N ASP A 206 7.57 9.74 -12.32
CA ASP A 206 8.88 9.16 -12.00
C ASP A 206 9.47 9.80 -10.73
N LYS A 207 9.31 11.12 -10.55
CA LYS A 207 9.75 11.81 -9.36
C LYS A 207 8.88 11.48 -8.13
N LEU A 208 7.56 11.35 -8.29
CA LEU A 208 6.69 10.90 -7.21
C LEU A 208 7.06 9.48 -6.77
N LYS A 209 7.31 8.57 -7.71
CA LYS A 209 7.78 7.22 -7.41
C LYS A 209 9.11 7.22 -6.65
N GLU A 210 10.06 8.02 -7.10
CA GLU A 210 11.38 8.15 -6.44
C GLU A 210 11.24 8.64 -4.99
N ARG A 211 10.35 9.60 -4.75
CA ARG A 211 10.19 10.23 -3.41
C ARG A 211 9.28 9.45 -2.48
N PHE A 212 8.28 8.79 -3.00
CA PHE A 212 7.29 8.02 -2.24
C PHE A 212 7.69 6.55 -2.08
N GLY A 213 8.34 5.96 -3.10
CA GLY A 213 8.87 4.59 -3.07
C GLY A 213 8.02 3.54 -3.80
N CYS A 214 6.81 3.87 -4.29
CA CYS A 214 5.96 2.97 -5.08
C CYS A 214 5.04 3.73 -6.04
#